data_bb8d8bd568ab1dbbacd4db1f0ba5dd19
#
_entry.id   bb8d8bd568ab1dbbacd4db1f0ba5dd19
#
_cell.length_a   1.000
_cell.length_b   1.000
_cell.length_c   1.000
_cell.angle_alpha   90.00
_cell.angle_beta   90.00
_cell.angle_gamma   90.00
#
_symmetry.space_group_name_H-M   'P 1'
#
loop_
_entity.id
_entity.type
_entity.pdbx_description
1 polymer ?
#
loop_
_entity_poly.entity_id
_entity_poly.type
_entity_poly.pdbx_seq_one_letter_code
_entity_poly.pdbx_strand_id
1 'polypeptide(L)'
;MIRHFAAAAALALCAPFASATVLSFDDIVGANDYLAIPASYGGLDWSGSAWSVLTTEQSPYTAHSGSGRVTMGWGSDDAASTIRFNAPTVFDGAWFAGYGEATVRFDLYFEGSLVASSTTLSLSDTPAFLDAGWDGAVDTVVVSSPLHAFYVMDDFSYVASPVPEPGALALMLAGFGVVAGVARRRA
;
A
#
# COMPACT_ATOMS: atom_id res chain seq x y z
N MET A 1 -49.31 -2.02 -17.47
CA MET A 1 -48.57 -2.43 -16.25
C MET A 1 -47.06 -2.65 -16.49
N ILE A 2 -46.33 -1.69 -17.10
CA ILE A 2 -44.86 -1.87 -17.41
C ILE A 2 -44.05 -0.63 -17.00
N ARG A 3 -44.56 0.26 -16.14
CA ARG A 3 -43.82 1.51 -15.81
C ARG A 3 -43.04 1.52 -14.49
N HIS A 4 -43.01 0.43 -13.74
CA HIS A 4 -42.45 0.42 -12.36
C HIS A 4 -41.15 -0.35 -12.20
N PHE A 5 -40.60 -0.98 -13.25
CA PHE A 5 -39.33 -1.76 -13.16
C PHE A 5 -38.07 -0.97 -13.51
N ALA A 6 -38.17 0.26 -14.02
CA ALA A 6 -37.00 1.02 -14.47
C ALA A 6 -36.26 1.77 -13.35
N ALA A 7 -36.87 1.94 -12.17
CA ALA A 7 -36.23 2.70 -11.07
C ALA A 7 -35.28 1.89 -10.19
N ALA A 8 -35.37 0.56 -10.20
CA ALA A 8 -34.57 -0.30 -9.36
C ALA A 8 -33.18 -0.61 -9.96
N ALA A 9 -32.98 -0.44 -11.25
CA ALA A 9 -31.72 -0.79 -11.93
C ALA A 9 -30.63 0.29 -11.85
N ALA A 10 -30.97 1.53 -11.49
CA ALA A 10 -30.02 2.65 -11.50
C ALA A 10 -29.14 2.76 -10.24
N LEU A 11 -29.45 2.06 -9.15
CA LEU A 11 -28.70 2.13 -7.89
C LEU A 11 -27.54 1.15 -7.77
N ALA A 12 -27.40 0.22 -8.70
CA ALA A 12 -26.37 -0.84 -8.62
C ALA A 12 -24.99 -0.44 -9.16
N LEU A 13 -24.80 0.80 -9.64
CA LEU A 13 -23.58 1.20 -10.40
C LEU A 13 -22.59 2.09 -9.63
N CYS A 14 -22.80 2.36 -8.35
CA CYS A 14 -21.87 3.13 -7.53
C CYS A 14 -21.07 2.21 -6.58
N ALA A 15 -20.45 1.17 -7.10
CA ALA A 15 -19.38 0.52 -6.33
C ALA A 15 -18.14 1.44 -6.40
N PRO A 16 -17.56 1.85 -5.26
CA PRO A 16 -16.27 2.54 -5.28
C PRO A 16 -15.24 1.61 -5.92
N PHE A 17 -14.62 2.09 -7.00
CA PHE A 17 -13.47 1.39 -7.56
C PHE A 17 -12.32 1.58 -6.58
N ALA A 18 -11.75 0.48 -6.11
CA ALA A 18 -10.47 0.52 -5.42
C ALA A 18 -9.42 1.02 -6.42
N SER A 19 -8.73 2.10 -6.08
CA SER A 19 -7.63 2.64 -6.89
C SER A 19 -6.31 2.23 -6.27
N ALA A 20 -5.38 1.79 -7.08
CA ALA A 20 -4.01 1.59 -6.63
C ALA A 20 -3.41 2.93 -6.20
N THR A 21 -2.72 2.92 -5.08
CA THR A 21 -1.93 4.03 -4.56
C THR A 21 -0.46 3.65 -4.71
N VAL A 22 0.34 4.55 -5.28
CA VAL A 22 1.79 4.39 -5.40
C VAL A 22 2.45 5.51 -4.61
N LEU A 23 3.36 5.16 -3.71
CA LEU A 23 4.18 6.11 -2.96
C LEU A 23 5.55 6.17 -3.62
N SER A 24 5.83 7.24 -4.36
CA SER A 24 7.10 7.46 -5.07
C SER A 24 8.14 8.21 -4.24
N PHE A 25 7.78 8.72 -3.06
CA PHE A 25 8.65 9.49 -2.16
C PHE A 25 9.21 10.80 -2.73
N ASP A 26 8.85 11.17 -3.95
CA ASP A 26 9.35 12.36 -4.66
C ASP A 26 8.86 13.69 -4.08
N ASP A 27 7.76 13.68 -3.36
CA ASP A 27 7.15 14.84 -2.71
C ASP A 27 7.79 15.17 -1.35
N ILE A 28 8.71 14.34 -0.86
CA ILE A 28 9.49 14.61 0.35
C ILE A 28 10.62 15.56 0.01
N VAL A 29 10.31 16.87 0.04
CA VAL A 29 11.24 17.95 -0.32
C VAL A 29 12.12 18.39 0.84
N GLY A 30 13.29 18.93 0.53
CA GLY A 30 14.25 19.44 1.51
C GLY A 30 15.16 18.37 2.08
N ALA A 31 15.10 17.17 1.52
CA ALA A 31 16.03 16.12 1.85
C ALA A 31 17.41 16.48 1.32
N ASN A 32 18.29 16.84 2.21
CA ASN A 32 19.65 16.36 2.06
C ASN A 32 19.56 14.86 2.32
N ASP A 33 20.37 14.05 1.64
CA ASP A 33 20.38 12.60 1.81
C ASP A 33 20.21 12.17 3.28
N TYR A 34 19.40 11.14 3.51
CA TYR A 34 19.09 10.58 4.84
C TYR A 34 18.14 11.40 5.72
N LEU A 35 17.19 12.11 5.14
CA LEU A 35 16.08 12.66 5.91
C LEU A 35 15.17 11.50 6.38
N ALA A 36 14.87 11.47 7.68
CA ALA A 36 13.90 10.49 8.19
C ALA A 36 12.53 10.67 7.51
N ILE A 37 11.91 9.57 7.10
CA ILE A 37 10.55 9.60 6.56
C ILE A 37 9.58 10.12 7.64
N PRO A 38 8.60 10.98 7.32
CA PRO A 38 7.55 11.32 8.27
C PRO A 38 6.80 10.08 8.74
N ALA A 39 6.58 9.93 10.05
CA ALA A 39 5.99 8.73 10.64
C ALA A 39 4.62 8.35 10.06
N SER A 40 3.89 9.30 9.47
CA SER A 40 2.56 9.07 8.85
C SER A 40 2.56 9.33 7.34
N TYR A 41 3.71 9.21 6.67
CA TYR A 41 3.81 9.47 5.23
C TYR A 41 2.90 8.54 4.41
N GLY A 42 2.23 9.13 3.39
CA GLY A 42 1.30 8.40 2.53
C GLY A 42 0.11 7.77 3.26
N GLY A 43 -0.18 8.18 4.49
CA GLY A 43 -1.24 7.59 5.31
C GLY A 43 -0.87 6.23 5.92
N LEU A 44 0.41 5.84 5.88
CA LEU A 44 0.95 4.64 6.50
C LEU A 44 1.73 4.98 7.77
N ASP A 45 1.92 4.00 8.65
CA ASP A 45 2.77 4.12 9.83
C ASP A 45 4.17 3.57 9.53
N TRP A 46 5.15 4.48 9.45
CA TRP A 46 6.57 4.21 9.23
C TRP A 46 7.39 4.20 10.52
N SER A 47 6.76 4.44 11.67
CA SER A 47 7.45 4.60 12.96
C SER A 47 8.09 3.32 13.49
N GLY A 48 7.75 2.16 12.91
CA GLY A 48 8.27 0.86 13.31
C GLY A 48 9.72 0.60 12.95
N SER A 49 10.35 1.48 12.12
CA SER A 49 11.73 1.31 11.65
C SER A 49 12.37 2.64 11.26
N ALA A 50 13.69 2.66 11.18
CA ALA A 50 14.47 3.86 10.87
C ALA A 50 14.58 4.10 9.34
N TRP A 51 13.45 4.35 8.68
CA TRP A 51 13.44 4.67 7.26
C TRP A 51 13.97 6.07 6.97
N SER A 52 14.81 6.18 5.95
CA SER A 52 15.39 7.44 5.48
C SER A 52 15.18 7.61 3.98
N VAL A 53 14.96 8.86 3.56
CA VAL A 53 14.80 9.24 2.16
C VAL A 53 16.15 9.65 1.58
N LEU A 54 16.42 9.18 0.36
CA LEU A 54 17.51 9.63 -0.48
C LEU A 54 16.93 10.33 -1.71
N THR A 55 17.52 11.46 -2.10
CA THR A 55 17.13 12.22 -3.29
C THR A 55 18.30 12.48 -4.24
N THR A 56 19.53 12.42 -3.75
CA THR A 56 20.72 12.57 -4.58
C THR A 56 21.01 11.28 -5.31
N GLU A 57 21.17 11.35 -6.64
CA GLU A 57 21.52 10.19 -7.46
C GLU A 57 22.83 9.56 -7.00
N GLN A 58 22.78 8.26 -6.73
CA GLN A 58 23.93 7.50 -6.23
C GLN A 58 23.80 6.03 -6.63
N SER A 59 24.67 5.57 -7.53
CA SER A 59 24.76 4.13 -7.84
C SER A 59 25.35 3.36 -6.64
N PRO A 60 24.80 2.16 -6.33
CA PRO A 60 23.77 1.40 -7.05
C PRO A 60 22.34 1.69 -6.57
N TYR A 61 22.12 2.73 -5.80
CA TYR A 61 20.84 3.10 -5.20
C TYR A 61 19.95 3.90 -6.18
N THR A 62 19.64 3.31 -7.32
CA THR A 62 18.88 3.95 -8.39
C THR A 62 17.38 4.01 -8.05
N ALA A 63 16.76 5.19 -8.19
CA ALA A 63 15.32 5.32 -8.11
C ALA A 63 14.64 4.66 -9.32
N HIS A 64 13.45 4.08 -9.15
CA HIS A 64 12.64 3.59 -10.27
C HIS A 64 11.93 4.74 -10.97
N SER A 65 11.39 5.68 -10.21
CA SER A 65 10.77 6.90 -10.72
C SER A 65 11.33 8.14 -10.01
N GLY A 66 11.24 9.29 -10.63
CA GLY A 66 11.68 10.56 -10.05
C GLY A 66 13.09 10.52 -9.44
N SER A 67 13.21 11.01 -8.21
CA SER A 67 14.48 11.02 -7.45
C SER A 67 14.35 10.48 -6.03
N GLY A 68 13.13 10.45 -5.49
CA GLY A 68 12.82 9.99 -4.13
C GLY A 68 12.90 8.48 -4.01
N ARG A 69 13.58 7.96 -3.02
CA ARG A 69 13.59 6.55 -2.66
C ARG A 69 13.98 6.39 -1.21
N VAL A 70 13.63 5.28 -0.62
CA VAL A 70 13.82 5.05 0.82
C VAL A 70 14.74 3.87 1.08
N THR A 71 15.50 3.98 2.15
CA THR A 71 16.36 2.92 2.66
C THR A 71 16.29 2.87 4.17
N MET A 72 16.84 1.81 4.75
CA MET A 72 17.10 1.76 6.18
C MET A 72 18.17 2.78 6.59
N GLY A 73 17.96 3.41 7.73
CA GLY A 73 18.95 4.33 8.28
C GLY A 73 20.32 3.68 8.44
N TRP A 74 21.37 4.38 8.04
CA TRP A 74 22.75 3.94 8.28
C TRP A 74 22.99 3.70 9.76
N GLY A 75 23.55 2.54 10.09
CA GLY A 75 23.81 2.14 11.48
C GLY A 75 22.64 1.41 12.16
N SER A 76 21.54 1.14 11.48
CA SER A 76 20.55 0.18 11.95
C SER A 76 21.14 -1.23 11.81
N ASP A 77 21.11 -1.99 12.89
CA ASP A 77 21.48 -3.44 12.87
C ASP A 77 20.27 -4.32 12.49
N ASP A 78 19.11 -3.70 12.19
CA ASP A 78 17.87 -4.40 11.90
C ASP A 78 17.89 -4.99 10.49
N ALA A 79 17.88 -6.31 10.39
CA ALA A 79 17.73 -7.03 9.12
C ALA A 79 16.29 -6.96 8.54
N ALA A 80 15.37 -6.29 9.23
CA ALA A 80 13.97 -6.20 8.86
C ALA A 80 13.39 -4.84 9.22
N SER A 81 12.54 -4.31 8.35
CA SER A 81 11.89 -3.01 8.49
C SER A 81 10.41 -3.11 8.33
N THR A 82 9.68 -2.51 9.23
CA THR A 82 8.22 -2.61 9.33
C THR A 82 7.52 -1.38 8.80
N ILE A 83 6.48 -1.60 7.99
CA ILE A 83 5.53 -0.60 7.50
C ILE A 83 4.14 -1.10 7.87
N ARG A 84 3.29 -0.25 8.48
CA ARG A 84 1.93 -0.63 8.86
C ARG A 84 0.90 0.17 8.10
N PHE A 85 -0.16 -0.50 7.70
CA PHE A 85 -1.35 0.14 7.12
C PHE A 85 -2.31 0.54 8.24
N ASN A 86 -2.94 1.71 8.11
CA ASN A 86 -3.96 2.19 9.05
C ASN A 86 -5.29 1.45 8.92
N ALA A 87 -5.49 0.71 7.84
CA ALA A 87 -6.63 -0.16 7.57
C ALA A 87 -6.17 -1.37 6.75
N PRO A 88 -6.88 -2.50 6.79
CA PRO A 88 -6.59 -3.65 5.94
C PRO A 88 -6.49 -3.24 4.47
N THR A 89 -5.47 -3.73 3.78
CA THR A 89 -5.09 -3.29 2.44
C THR A 89 -4.61 -4.49 1.63
N VAL A 90 -4.72 -4.45 0.31
CA VAL A 90 -4.03 -5.38 -0.57
C VAL A 90 -2.72 -4.72 -1.00
N PHE A 91 -1.61 -5.35 -0.67
CA PHE A 91 -0.28 -4.85 -1.02
C PHE A 91 0.19 -5.50 -2.32
N ASP A 92 0.57 -4.69 -3.32
CA ASP A 92 0.99 -5.19 -4.62
C ASP A 92 2.49 -5.50 -4.66
N GLY A 93 3.31 -4.61 -4.07
CA GLY A 93 4.76 -4.72 -4.12
C GLY A 93 5.47 -3.38 -4.13
N ALA A 94 6.77 -3.41 -4.44
CA ALA A 94 7.59 -2.21 -4.58
C ALA A 94 8.78 -2.47 -5.51
N TRP A 95 9.43 -1.40 -5.97
CA TRP A 95 10.65 -1.46 -6.74
C TRP A 95 11.87 -1.38 -5.84
N PHE A 96 12.91 -2.12 -6.19
CA PHE A 96 14.16 -2.17 -5.43
C PHE A 96 15.38 -2.08 -6.33
N ALA A 97 16.39 -1.35 -5.87
CA ALA A 97 17.73 -1.35 -6.44
C ALA A 97 18.77 -1.40 -5.30
N GLY A 98 20.00 -1.80 -5.60
CA GLY A 98 21.05 -1.87 -4.60
C GLY A 98 22.26 -2.66 -5.03
N TYR A 99 23.09 -3.02 -4.08
CA TYR A 99 24.28 -3.84 -4.35
C TYR A 99 23.90 -5.25 -4.77
N GLY A 100 24.61 -5.81 -5.76
CA GLY A 100 24.35 -7.14 -6.34
C GLY A 100 24.48 -8.32 -5.38
N GLU A 101 25.04 -8.11 -4.21
CA GLU A 101 25.14 -9.11 -3.12
C GLU A 101 23.93 -9.04 -2.17
N ALA A 102 23.14 -7.97 -2.23
CA ALA A 102 21.96 -7.81 -1.40
C ALA A 102 20.75 -8.53 -2.00
N THR A 103 19.91 -8.99 -1.10
CA THR A 103 18.61 -9.59 -1.45
C THR A 103 17.54 -8.98 -0.58
N VAL A 104 16.31 -8.89 -1.10
CA VAL A 104 15.15 -8.42 -0.35
C VAL A 104 13.99 -9.38 -0.52
N ARG A 105 13.11 -9.43 0.48
CA ARG A 105 11.82 -10.11 0.44
C ARG A 105 10.81 -9.38 1.31
N PHE A 106 9.53 -9.64 1.08
CA PHE A 106 8.45 -9.25 1.96
C PHE A 106 8.00 -10.41 2.84
N ASP A 107 7.73 -10.11 4.11
CA ASP A 107 6.90 -10.94 4.98
C ASP A 107 5.63 -10.15 5.31
N LEU A 108 4.47 -10.71 4.99
CA LEU A 108 3.17 -10.06 5.03
C LEU A 108 2.36 -10.57 6.22
N TYR A 109 1.80 -9.66 6.99
CA TYR A 109 1.04 -10.00 8.19
C TYR A 109 -0.37 -9.43 8.11
N PHE A 110 -1.30 -10.15 8.71
CA PHE A 110 -2.66 -9.70 8.97
C PHE A 110 -3.07 -10.14 10.38
N GLU A 111 -3.54 -9.19 11.19
CA GLU A 111 -3.92 -9.40 12.61
C GLU A 111 -2.80 -10.12 13.41
N GLY A 112 -1.54 -9.71 13.15
CA GLY A 112 -0.36 -10.26 13.81
C GLY A 112 0.08 -11.65 13.36
N SER A 113 -0.61 -12.27 12.39
CA SER A 113 -0.27 -13.57 11.82
C SER A 113 0.43 -13.41 10.47
N LEU A 114 1.51 -14.14 10.23
CA LEU A 114 2.16 -14.22 8.92
C LEU A 114 1.18 -14.89 7.94
N VAL A 115 0.77 -14.18 6.88
CA VAL A 115 -0.16 -14.69 5.86
C VAL A 115 0.54 -15.09 4.57
N ALA A 116 1.66 -14.44 4.24
CA ALA A 116 2.46 -14.78 3.07
C ALA A 116 3.90 -14.27 3.21
N SER A 117 4.81 -14.83 2.40
CA SER A 117 6.13 -14.27 2.13
C SER A 117 6.32 -14.24 0.61
N SER A 118 6.86 -13.14 0.10
CA SER A 118 7.21 -13.04 -1.32
C SER A 118 8.36 -13.97 -1.70
N THR A 119 8.64 -14.09 -2.98
CA THR A 119 9.93 -14.59 -3.45
C THR A 119 11.06 -13.68 -2.98
N THR A 120 12.30 -14.18 -3.01
CA THR A 120 13.49 -13.36 -2.74
C THR A 120 13.98 -12.74 -4.04
N LEU A 121 14.16 -11.42 -4.07
CA LEU A 121 14.73 -10.67 -5.18
C LEU A 121 16.21 -10.44 -4.94
N SER A 122 17.07 -10.83 -5.88
CA SER A 122 18.48 -10.43 -5.93
C SER A 122 18.57 -9.05 -6.60
N LEU A 123 19.35 -8.15 -5.99
CA LEU A 123 19.41 -6.76 -6.41
C LEU A 123 20.51 -6.49 -7.42
N SER A 124 20.38 -5.38 -8.11
CA SER A 124 21.39 -4.74 -8.96
C SER A 124 21.18 -3.22 -8.92
N ASP A 125 22.00 -2.48 -9.65
CA ASP A 125 21.83 -1.03 -9.86
C ASP A 125 20.62 -0.68 -10.75
N THR A 126 20.03 -1.68 -11.41
CA THR A 126 18.82 -1.52 -12.22
C THR A 126 17.61 -1.87 -11.36
N PRO A 127 16.66 -0.92 -11.16
CA PRO A 127 15.48 -1.19 -10.38
C PRO A 127 14.66 -2.37 -10.90
N ALA A 128 14.23 -3.24 -10.01
CA ALA A 128 13.39 -4.38 -10.31
C ALA A 128 12.20 -4.45 -9.35
N PHE A 129 11.03 -4.83 -9.87
CA PHE A 129 9.82 -4.97 -9.08
C PHE A 129 9.82 -6.28 -8.30
N LEU A 130 9.52 -6.19 -7.00
CA LEU A 130 9.23 -7.34 -6.16
C LEU A 130 7.73 -7.37 -5.90
N ASP A 131 7.08 -8.36 -6.50
CA ASP A 131 5.66 -8.64 -6.30
C ASP A 131 5.42 -9.19 -4.88
N ALA A 132 4.35 -8.75 -4.24
CA ALA A 132 3.96 -9.23 -2.92
C ALA A 132 3.64 -10.73 -2.88
N GLY A 133 3.13 -11.28 -3.99
CA GLY A 133 2.75 -12.69 -4.11
C GLY A 133 1.50 -13.05 -3.32
N TRP A 134 0.67 -12.06 -2.95
CA TRP A 134 -0.51 -12.24 -2.11
C TRP A 134 -1.61 -11.23 -2.45
N ASP A 135 -2.81 -11.73 -2.76
CA ASP A 135 -3.98 -10.91 -3.11
C ASP A 135 -4.93 -10.68 -1.93
N GLY A 136 -4.61 -11.18 -0.76
CA GLY A 136 -5.43 -11.03 0.45
C GLY A 136 -5.10 -9.75 1.23
N ALA A 137 -5.92 -9.47 2.24
CA ALA A 137 -5.72 -8.33 3.12
C ALA A 137 -4.44 -8.49 3.96
N VAL A 138 -3.72 -7.38 4.13
CA VAL A 138 -2.58 -7.22 5.04
C VAL A 138 -2.74 -5.95 5.86
N ASP A 139 -2.15 -5.91 7.05
CA ASP A 139 -2.04 -4.71 7.89
C ASP A 139 -0.58 -4.33 8.17
N THR A 140 0.35 -5.24 7.89
CA THR A 140 1.77 -5.02 8.14
C THR A 140 2.61 -5.68 7.04
N VAL A 141 3.55 -4.92 6.51
CA VAL A 141 4.59 -5.38 5.58
C VAL A 141 5.93 -5.27 6.29
N VAL A 142 6.69 -6.34 6.28
CA VAL A 142 8.07 -6.36 6.75
C VAL A 142 8.98 -6.57 5.56
N VAL A 143 9.86 -5.60 5.30
CA VAL A 143 10.92 -5.72 4.30
C VAL A 143 12.13 -6.31 4.97
N SER A 144 12.56 -7.49 4.54
CA SER A 144 13.69 -8.23 5.11
C SER A 144 14.86 -8.27 4.14
N SER A 145 16.05 -7.92 4.63
CA SER A 145 17.32 -8.03 3.89
C SER A 145 18.44 -8.38 4.86
N PRO A 146 19.24 -9.41 4.57
CA PRO A 146 20.44 -9.70 5.38
C PRO A 146 21.46 -8.58 5.35
N LEU A 147 21.43 -7.74 4.31
CA LEU A 147 22.29 -6.58 4.10
C LEU A 147 21.46 -5.30 4.06
N HIS A 148 20.91 -4.92 5.20
CA HIS A 148 19.88 -3.90 5.38
C HIS A 148 20.18 -2.52 4.78
N ALA A 149 21.42 -2.05 4.83
CA ALA A 149 21.83 -0.74 4.29
C ALA A 149 22.22 -0.79 2.80
N PHE A 150 22.05 -1.91 2.11
CA PHE A 150 22.54 -2.12 0.76
C PHE A 150 21.42 -2.13 -0.29
N TYR A 151 20.24 -1.61 0.04
CA TYR A 151 19.14 -1.46 -0.89
C TYR A 151 18.41 -0.14 -0.73
N VAL A 152 17.71 0.25 -1.77
CA VAL A 152 16.66 1.28 -1.75
C VAL A 152 15.35 0.68 -2.25
N MET A 153 14.24 1.23 -1.75
CA MET A 153 12.87 0.91 -2.17
C MET A 153 12.23 2.16 -2.74
N ASP A 154 11.47 2.00 -3.82
CA ASP A 154 10.73 3.04 -4.50
C ASP A 154 9.37 2.52 -4.97
N ASP A 155 8.46 3.42 -5.33
CA ASP A 155 7.13 3.11 -5.87
C ASP A 155 6.41 1.99 -5.11
N PHE A 156 6.26 2.19 -3.79
CA PHE A 156 5.52 1.28 -2.91
C PHE A 156 4.03 1.31 -3.26
N SER A 157 3.52 0.19 -3.78
CA SER A 157 2.18 0.09 -4.39
C SER A 157 1.22 -0.75 -3.57
N TYR A 158 0.02 -0.23 -3.37
CA TYR A 158 -1.05 -0.92 -2.65
C TYR A 158 -2.44 -0.46 -3.10
N VAL A 159 -3.45 -1.28 -2.83
CA VAL A 159 -4.86 -0.97 -3.07
C VAL A 159 -5.58 -0.89 -1.74
N ALA A 160 -6.04 0.30 -1.36
CA ALA A 160 -6.85 0.45 -0.16
C ALA A 160 -8.09 -0.45 -0.28
N SER A 161 -8.25 -1.37 0.66
CA SER A 161 -9.45 -2.22 0.67
C SER A 161 -10.68 -1.33 0.85
N PRO A 162 -11.70 -1.43 -0.02
CA PRO A 162 -12.92 -0.66 0.18
C PRO A 162 -13.55 -1.11 1.49
N VAL A 163 -13.40 -0.29 2.52
CA VAL A 163 -14.12 -0.50 3.78
C VAL A 163 -15.59 -0.24 3.47
N PRO A 164 -16.50 -1.23 3.55
CA PRO A 164 -17.93 -0.99 3.42
C PRO A 164 -18.30 -0.01 4.54
N GLU A 165 -18.55 1.25 4.19
CA GLU A 165 -18.98 2.23 5.18
C GLU A 165 -20.26 1.70 5.82
N PRO A 166 -20.33 1.52 7.15
CA PRO A 166 -21.53 1.03 7.83
C PRO A 166 -22.76 1.88 7.51
N GLY A 167 -22.54 3.17 7.17
CA GLY A 167 -23.55 4.10 6.71
C GLY A 167 -24.12 3.78 5.32
N ALA A 168 -23.33 3.28 4.38
CA ALA A 168 -23.81 2.99 3.02
C ALA A 168 -24.83 1.84 3.02
N LEU A 169 -24.56 0.76 3.76
CA LEU A 169 -25.52 -0.33 3.96
C LEU A 169 -26.78 0.13 4.70
N ALA A 170 -26.63 0.96 5.75
CA ALA A 170 -27.78 1.49 6.49
C ALA A 170 -28.64 2.43 5.63
N LEU A 171 -28.01 3.31 4.83
CA LEU A 171 -28.72 4.19 3.89
C LEU A 171 -29.41 3.40 2.77
N MET A 172 -28.77 2.35 2.26
CA MET A 172 -29.36 1.46 1.25
C MET A 172 -30.58 0.73 1.81
N LEU A 173 -30.50 0.17 3.01
CA LEU A 173 -31.62 -0.48 3.68
C LEU A 173 -32.74 0.52 4.03
N ALA A 174 -32.41 1.72 4.49
CA ALA A 174 -33.37 2.79 4.74
C ALA A 174 -34.04 3.23 3.44
N GLY A 175 -33.30 3.36 2.34
CA GLY A 175 -33.84 3.68 1.00
C GLY A 175 -34.81 2.62 0.52
N PHE A 176 -34.49 1.35 0.63
CA PHE A 176 -35.41 0.26 0.30
C PHE A 176 -36.67 0.25 1.18
N GLY A 177 -36.51 0.55 2.48
CA GLY A 177 -37.65 0.66 3.41
C GLY A 177 -38.60 1.78 3.02
N VAL A 178 -38.11 2.95 2.62
CA VAL A 178 -38.91 4.08 2.16
C VAL A 178 -39.66 3.74 0.86
N VAL A 179 -38.97 3.18 -0.12
CA VAL A 179 -39.57 2.79 -1.41
C VAL A 179 -40.65 1.73 -1.22
N ALA A 180 -40.40 0.72 -0.41
CA ALA A 180 -41.36 -0.32 -0.08
C ALA A 180 -42.60 0.26 0.66
N GLY A 181 -42.40 1.20 1.58
CA GLY A 181 -43.47 1.89 2.31
C GLY A 181 -44.36 2.76 1.41
N VAL A 182 -43.77 3.47 0.47
CA VAL A 182 -44.53 4.29 -0.53
C VAL A 182 -45.29 3.42 -1.52
N ALA A 183 -44.67 2.31 -1.98
CA ALA A 183 -45.33 1.37 -2.89
C ALA A 183 -46.57 0.74 -2.24
N ARG A 184 -46.49 0.39 -0.96
CA ARG A 184 -47.61 -0.22 -0.20
C ARG A 184 -48.81 0.75 0.05
N ARG A 185 -48.55 2.07 0.08
CA ARG A 185 -49.61 3.09 0.26
C ARG A 185 -50.36 3.41 -1.04
N ARG A 186 -49.84 2.97 -2.18
CA ARG A 186 -50.43 3.22 -3.52
C ARG A 186 -51.14 1.99 -4.12
N ALA A 187 -51.04 0.86 -3.45
CA ALA A 187 -51.78 -0.37 -3.73
C ALA A 187 -53.04 -0.47 -2.84
#